data_239c08f1901f402b65e7c4cc99948edb
#
_entry.id   239c08f1901f402b65e7c4cc99948edb
#
_cell.length_a   1.000
_cell.length_b   1.000
_cell.length_c   1.000
_cell.angle_alpha   90.00
_cell.angle_beta   90.00
_cell.angle_gamma   90.00
#
_symmetry.space_group_name_H-M   'P 1'
#
loop_
_entity.id
_entity.type
_entity.pdbx_description
1 polymer ?
#
loop_
_entity_poly.entity_id
_entity_poly.type
_entity_poly.pdbx_seq_one_letter_code
_entity_poly.pdbx_strand_id
1 'polypeptide(L)'
;MTGRAARAAVATAFCMAFAAGCVVQDQRPIPPVVAQKATLEIPQDELLDVGIRLFDPNVPADPVDQEKQRVFPDVRKAESRYLPVLLRDTLEGTGQWGQVRVLSDAGAVSDVNISGRILQSDGSLLRLALKVTDATGRVWLEKEYEGVADVRAYKDSGTRPRDPFDNVYATIANDLLAARNALTREQRVQVHQVANLRFAAELAPYAFEPYLAREPKRGTYAIARLPAQDDPVVQRMERVRERDYALVDTLNEHYSSFGESIDVAYGNWRRYSHEELEAEAEAKRKALARQLLGAAAVIGGVVAGSNSSSSAGSAASTAAVIGGIYAFKSGFEMRSEIKMHGESLKQLGNSFQNEVQPSVVDIEGRTLELKGSAEQQYAEWRRLLRELYENETGLPATASADAAPVVKRP
;
A
#
# COMPACT_ATOMS: atom_id res chain seq x y z
N MET A 1 -19.55 62.50 30.53
CA MET A 1 -19.80 61.12 31.00
C MET A 1 -20.00 60.09 29.87
N THR A 2 -19.77 60.43 28.61
CA THR A 2 -20.07 59.60 27.43
C THR A 2 -18.91 58.72 26.95
N GLY A 3 -17.68 59.00 27.38
CA GLY A 3 -16.52 58.25 26.88
C GLY A 3 -16.20 56.87 27.57
N ARG A 4 -16.71 56.71 28.83
CA ARG A 4 -16.45 55.44 29.57
C ARG A 4 -17.43 54.32 29.20
N ALA A 5 -18.66 54.63 28.83
CA ALA A 5 -19.66 53.69 28.41
C ALA A 5 -19.35 53.07 27.03
N ALA A 6 -18.82 53.87 26.10
CA ALA A 6 -18.45 53.40 24.77
C ALA A 6 -17.24 52.41 24.79
N ARG A 7 -16.26 52.66 25.68
CA ARG A 7 -15.10 51.74 25.84
C ARG A 7 -15.47 50.42 26.50
N ALA A 8 -16.42 50.40 27.42
CA ALA A 8 -16.95 49.19 28.03
C ALA A 8 -17.73 48.34 27.01
N ALA A 9 -18.55 48.97 26.17
CA ALA A 9 -19.33 48.29 25.13
C ALA A 9 -18.43 47.65 24.04
N VAL A 10 -17.34 48.30 23.63
CA VAL A 10 -16.39 47.76 22.67
C VAL A 10 -15.61 46.58 23.25
N ALA A 11 -15.19 46.62 24.53
CA ALA A 11 -14.53 45.52 25.20
C ALA A 11 -15.44 44.28 25.35
N THR A 12 -16.73 44.50 25.66
CA THR A 12 -17.72 43.41 25.79
C THR A 12 -18.04 42.77 24.42
N ALA A 13 -18.14 43.56 23.36
CA ALA A 13 -18.35 43.05 22.00
C ALA A 13 -17.14 42.27 21.47
N PHE A 14 -15.91 42.69 21.84
CA PHE A 14 -14.70 41.94 21.45
C PHE A 14 -14.58 40.61 22.21
N CYS A 15 -14.97 40.52 23.47
CA CYS A 15 -15.01 39.26 24.21
C CYS A 15 -16.09 38.27 23.71
N MET A 16 -17.26 38.79 23.24
CA MET A 16 -18.29 37.91 22.65
C MET A 16 -17.92 37.38 21.26
N ALA A 17 -17.12 38.11 20.49
CA ALA A 17 -16.65 37.64 19.18
C ALA A 17 -15.67 36.44 19.29
N PHE A 18 -14.93 36.30 20.40
CA PHE A 18 -14.04 35.18 20.66
C PHE A 18 -14.75 33.92 21.19
N ALA A 19 -15.95 34.04 21.74
CA ALA A 19 -16.71 32.91 22.26
C ALA A 19 -17.45 32.12 21.16
N ALA A 20 -17.59 32.66 19.95
CA ALA A 20 -18.25 32.00 18.81
C ALA A 20 -17.34 31.05 18.03
N GLY A 21 -16.09 30.87 18.45
CA GLY A 21 -15.09 30.04 17.77
C GLY A 21 -15.02 28.60 18.25
N CYS A 22 -16.10 28.00 18.76
CA CYS A 22 -16.21 26.53 18.77
C CYS A 22 -16.45 26.08 17.31
N VAL A 23 -15.39 26.00 16.53
CA VAL A 23 -15.42 25.21 15.30
C VAL A 23 -15.62 23.77 15.76
N VAL A 24 -16.88 23.34 15.83
CA VAL A 24 -17.24 21.93 15.70
C VAL A 24 -16.64 21.55 14.37
N GLN A 25 -15.55 20.79 14.38
CA GLN A 25 -15.01 20.21 13.17
C GLN A 25 -16.06 19.21 12.71
N ASP A 26 -16.99 19.73 11.90
CA ASP A 26 -18.02 18.99 11.23
C ASP A 26 -17.25 17.92 10.42
N GLN A 27 -17.31 16.68 10.86
CA GLN A 27 -16.73 15.54 10.11
C GLN A 27 -17.59 15.40 8.85
N ARG A 28 -17.36 16.29 7.89
CA ARG A 28 -18.03 16.20 6.59
C ARG A 28 -17.71 14.84 6.00
N PRO A 29 -18.73 14.11 5.57
CA PRO A 29 -18.52 12.83 4.92
C PRO A 29 -17.56 13.03 3.75
N ILE A 30 -16.49 12.25 3.71
CA ILE A 30 -15.57 12.27 2.56
C ILE A 30 -16.37 11.76 1.36
N PRO A 31 -16.49 12.53 0.25
CA PRO A 31 -17.19 12.06 -0.93
C PRO A 31 -16.56 10.74 -1.42
N PRO A 32 -17.38 9.71 -1.71
CA PRO A 32 -16.84 8.46 -2.20
C PRO A 32 -16.26 8.65 -3.61
N VAL A 33 -15.04 8.18 -3.80
CA VAL A 33 -14.46 7.98 -5.13
C VAL A 33 -14.92 6.62 -5.63
N VAL A 34 -15.44 6.56 -6.85
CA VAL A 34 -15.90 5.32 -7.46
C VAL A 34 -14.87 4.88 -8.50
N ALA A 35 -14.39 3.65 -8.40
CA ALA A 35 -13.57 3.04 -9.43
C ALA A 35 -14.41 2.81 -10.70
N GLN A 36 -13.92 3.27 -11.84
CA GLN A 36 -14.61 3.19 -13.12
C GLN A 36 -14.62 1.77 -13.62
N LYS A 37 -15.83 1.19 -13.73
CA LYS A 37 -16.01 -0.17 -14.23
C LYS A 37 -16.09 -0.20 -15.75
N ALA A 38 -15.68 -1.31 -16.34
CA ALA A 38 -15.91 -1.58 -17.75
C ALA A 38 -17.42 -1.67 -18.01
N THR A 39 -17.90 -0.97 -19.03
CA THR A 39 -19.29 -0.98 -19.46
C THR A 39 -19.53 -1.89 -20.67
N LEU A 40 -18.46 -2.27 -21.34
CA LEU A 40 -18.42 -3.18 -22.48
C LEU A 40 -17.32 -4.21 -22.25
N GLU A 41 -17.49 -5.37 -22.88
CA GLU A 41 -16.46 -6.40 -22.91
C GLU A 41 -15.24 -5.87 -23.68
N ILE A 42 -14.07 -5.98 -23.05
CA ILE A 42 -12.80 -5.56 -23.64
C ILE A 42 -12.24 -6.75 -24.44
N PRO A 43 -11.83 -6.55 -25.71
CA PRO A 43 -11.21 -7.62 -26.48
C PRO A 43 -10.02 -8.25 -25.74
N GLN A 44 -9.90 -9.57 -25.81
CA GLN A 44 -8.87 -10.32 -25.08
C GLN A 44 -7.44 -9.85 -25.39
N ASP A 45 -7.17 -9.45 -26.64
CA ASP A 45 -5.88 -8.93 -27.10
C ASP A 45 -5.58 -7.51 -26.60
N GLU A 46 -6.54 -6.85 -25.98
CA GLU A 46 -6.39 -5.51 -25.38
C GLU A 46 -6.37 -5.54 -23.84
N LEU A 47 -6.71 -6.68 -23.24
CA LEU A 47 -6.60 -6.87 -21.80
C LEU A 47 -5.12 -6.99 -21.40
N LEU A 48 -4.72 -6.17 -20.44
CA LEU A 48 -3.36 -6.20 -19.88
C LEU A 48 -3.40 -6.85 -18.50
N ASP A 49 -2.50 -7.80 -18.26
CA ASP A 49 -2.30 -8.44 -16.97
C ASP A 49 -1.53 -7.49 -16.04
N VAL A 50 -1.98 -7.40 -14.81
CA VAL A 50 -1.38 -6.51 -13.79
C VAL A 50 -0.71 -7.32 -12.71
N GLY A 51 0.58 -7.08 -12.49
CA GLY A 51 1.34 -7.60 -11.37
C GLY A 51 1.56 -6.53 -10.30
N ILE A 52 1.06 -6.77 -9.10
CA ILE A 52 1.26 -5.90 -7.95
C ILE A 52 2.31 -6.52 -7.05
N ARG A 53 3.46 -5.88 -6.91
CA ARG A 53 4.50 -6.36 -6.00
C ARG A 53 4.11 -6.09 -4.56
N LEU A 54 4.62 -6.92 -3.64
CA LEU A 54 4.55 -6.61 -2.22
C LEU A 54 5.09 -5.21 -1.97
N PHE A 55 4.39 -4.43 -1.16
CA PHE A 55 4.82 -3.05 -0.90
C PHE A 55 6.02 -3.02 0.06
N ASP A 56 6.94 -2.10 -0.17
CA ASP A 56 8.00 -1.80 0.78
C ASP A 56 7.37 -1.29 2.09
N PRO A 57 7.54 -1.99 3.22
CA PRO A 57 6.96 -1.59 4.50
C PRO A 57 7.56 -0.29 5.04
N ASN A 58 8.72 0.14 4.52
CA ASN A 58 9.38 1.39 4.91
C ASN A 58 9.53 1.54 6.43
N VAL A 59 10.05 0.49 7.06
CA VAL A 59 10.28 0.47 8.51
C VAL A 59 11.62 1.13 8.83
N PRO A 60 11.65 2.21 9.62
CA PRO A 60 12.90 2.80 10.06
C PRO A 60 13.77 1.79 10.84
N ALA A 61 15.08 1.82 10.62
CA ALA A 61 16.00 0.92 11.30
C ALA A 61 16.15 1.27 12.80
N ASP A 62 16.06 2.56 13.13
CA ASP A 62 16.19 3.04 14.51
C ASP A 62 14.85 2.96 15.25
N PRO A 63 14.75 2.23 16.39
CA PRO A 63 13.55 2.17 17.21
C PRO A 63 13.04 3.54 17.67
N VAL A 64 13.91 4.51 17.88
CA VAL A 64 13.53 5.88 18.27
C VAL A 64 12.78 6.56 17.13
N ASP A 65 13.19 6.33 15.89
CA ASP A 65 12.50 6.88 14.72
C ASP A 65 11.18 6.13 14.44
N GLN A 66 11.13 4.83 14.73
CA GLN A 66 9.87 4.06 14.69
C GLN A 66 8.84 4.67 15.66
N GLU A 67 9.25 4.96 16.89
CA GLU A 67 8.35 5.55 17.89
C GLU A 67 7.92 6.96 17.49
N LYS A 68 8.85 7.82 17.05
CA LYS A 68 8.54 9.20 16.60
C LYS A 68 7.57 9.23 15.43
N GLN A 69 7.73 8.32 14.46
CA GLN A 69 6.90 8.23 13.27
C GLN A 69 5.68 7.32 13.49
N ARG A 70 5.52 6.72 14.68
CA ARG A 70 4.45 5.78 15.02
C ARG A 70 4.41 4.59 14.06
N VAL A 71 5.58 4.11 13.67
CA VAL A 71 5.70 2.93 12.83
C VAL A 71 5.77 1.70 13.72
N PHE A 72 4.81 0.81 13.55
CA PHE A 72 4.78 -0.50 14.19
C PHE A 72 5.32 -1.53 13.18
N PRO A 73 6.55 -2.05 13.38
CA PRO A 73 7.22 -2.88 12.37
C PRO A 73 6.41 -4.09 11.92
N ASP A 74 5.76 -4.77 12.86
CA ASP A 74 5.00 -5.99 12.55
C ASP A 74 3.70 -5.68 11.80
N VAL A 75 3.04 -4.56 12.13
CA VAL A 75 1.89 -4.05 11.37
C VAL A 75 2.31 -3.70 9.94
N ARG A 76 3.41 -2.96 9.76
CA ARG A 76 3.93 -2.58 8.44
C ARG A 76 4.29 -3.79 7.57
N LYS A 77 4.82 -4.85 8.19
CA LYS A 77 5.08 -6.12 7.49
C LYS A 77 3.79 -6.82 7.06
N ALA A 78 2.76 -6.78 7.88
CA ALA A 78 1.44 -7.30 7.50
C ALA A 78 0.83 -6.45 6.36
N GLU A 79 0.86 -5.12 6.49
CA GLU A 79 0.38 -4.17 5.48
C GLU A 79 1.09 -4.34 4.14
N SER A 80 2.39 -4.64 4.14
CA SER A 80 3.16 -4.83 2.90
C SER A 80 2.60 -5.93 2.00
N ARG A 81 1.87 -6.89 2.57
CA ARG A 81 1.18 -7.98 1.88
C ARG A 81 -0.31 -7.68 1.67
N TYR A 82 -0.95 -7.11 2.66
CA TYR A 82 -2.39 -6.90 2.67
C TYR A 82 -2.85 -5.77 1.74
N LEU A 83 -2.14 -4.62 1.73
CA LEU A 83 -2.52 -3.49 0.88
C LEU A 83 -2.46 -3.81 -0.63
N PRO A 84 -1.49 -4.60 -1.14
CA PRO A 84 -1.53 -5.13 -2.50
C PRO A 84 -2.77 -5.97 -2.81
N VAL A 85 -3.27 -6.76 -1.85
CA VAL A 85 -4.50 -7.56 -2.02
C VAL A 85 -5.71 -6.65 -2.18
N LEU A 86 -5.86 -5.63 -1.35
CA LEU A 86 -6.96 -4.66 -1.45
C LEU A 86 -6.93 -3.90 -2.80
N LEU A 87 -5.73 -3.55 -3.27
CA LEU A 87 -5.58 -2.91 -4.58
C LEU A 87 -5.93 -3.89 -5.71
N ARG A 88 -5.49 -5.16 -5.63
CA ARG A 88 -5.86 -6.21 -6.57
C ARG A 88 -7.38 -6.34 -6.67
N ASP A 89 -8.05 -6.52 -5.54
CA ASP A 89 -9.51 -6.73 -5.49
C ASP A 89 -10.26 -5.52 -6.07
N THR A 90 -9.74 -4.31 -5.82
CA THR A 90 -10.29 -3.09 -6.42
C THR A 90 -10.14 -3.09 -7.94
N LEU A 91 -8.96 -3.44 -8.46
CA LEU A 91 -8.69 -3.46 -9.91
C LEU A 91 -9.50 -4.55 -10.60
N GLU A 92 -9.58 -5.77 -10.05
CA GLU A 92 -10.41 -6.86 -10.56
C GLU A 92 -11.88 -6.46 -10.61
N GLY A 93 -12.37 -5.81 -9.55
CA GLY A 93 -13.73 -5.31 -9.45
C GLY A 93 -14.11 -4.27 -10.51
N THR A 94 -13.13 -3.71 -11.24
CA THR A 94 -13.39 -2.78 -12.37
C THR A 94 -13.69 -3.49 -13.68
N GLY A 95 -13.22 -4.73 -13.87
CA GLY A 95 -13.30 -5.45 -15.15
C GLY A 95 -12.51 -4.79 -16.30
N GLN A 96 -11.56 -3.91 -15.98
CA GLN A 96 -10.76 -3.16 -16.97
C GLN A 96 -9.47 -3.88 -17.37
N TRP A 97 -9.09 -4.91 -16.64
CA TRP A 97 -7.79 -5.56 -16.71
C TRP A 97 -7.94 -7.05 -17.04
N GLY A 98 -6.88 -7.67 -17.52
CA GLY A 98 -6.76 -9.12 -17.58
C GLY A 98 -6.66 -9.71 -16.17
N GLN A 99 -5.73 -10.59 -15.95
CA GLN A 99 -5.51 -11.12 -14.59
C GLN A 99 -4.76 -10.09 -13.74
N VAL A 100 -5.22 -9.91 -12.50
CA VAL A 100 -4.53 -9.05 -11.53
C VAL A 100 -3.96 -9.93 -10.42
N ARG A 101 -2.64 -9.91 -10.24
CA ARG A 101 -1.94 -10.80 -9.34
C ARG A 101 -1.05 -10.04 -8.36
N VAL A 102 -1.03 -10.49 -7.11
CA VAL A 102 0.01 -10.07 -6.16
C VAL A 102 1.24 -10.95 -6.41
N LEU A 103 2.38 -10.30 -6.64
CA LEU A 103 3.62 -10.98 -6.99
C LEU A 103 4.61 -10.91 -5.83
N SER A 104 5.24 -12.03 -5.50
CA SER A 104 6.46 -12.03 -4.69
C SER A 104 7.56 -11.29 -5.47
N ASP A 105 8.49 -10.63 -4.78
CA ASP A 105 9.50 -9.74 -5.39
C ASP A 105 10.47 -10.43 -6.38
N ALA A 106 10.35 -11.71 -6.59
CA ALA A 106 11.29 -12.54 -7.32
C ALA A 106 11.25 -12.41 -8.86
N GLY A 107 10.84 -11.27 -9.41
CA GLY A 107 11.09 -10.98 -10.82
C GLY A 107 10.01 -11.40 -11.81
N ALA A 108 8.80 -11.76 -11.36
CA ALA A 108 7.71 -12.02 -12.29
C ALA A 108 7.42 -10.80 -13.16
N VAL A 109 7.37 -11.01 -14.48
CA VAL A 109 7.09 -9.97 -15.48
C VAL A 109 5.63 -10.07 -15.89
N SER A 110 4.83 -9.06 -15.53
CA SER A 110 3.47 -8.84 -16.04
C SER A 110 3.47 -7.74 -17.10
N ASP A 111 2.36 -7.58 -17.81
CA ASP A 111 2.21 -6.50 -18.78
C ASP A 111 2.35 -5.14 -18.10
N VAL A 112 1.69 -4.98 -16.95
CA VAL A 112 1.79 -3.80 -16.10
C VAL A 112 2.28 -4.22 -14.71
N ASN A 113 3.30 -3.54 -14.20
CA ASN A 113 3.90 -3.85 -12.91
C ASN A 113 3.75 -2.66 -11.97
N ILE A 114 3.13 -2.89 -10.82
CA ILE A 114 2.93 -1.91 -9.76
C ILE A 114 3.90 -2.21 -8.62
N SER A 115 4.72 -1.26 -8.26
CA SER A 115 5.52 -1.28 -7.03
C SER A 115 5.08 -0.16 -6.10
N GLY A 116 5.07 -0.42 -4.81
CA GLY A 116 4.60 0.51 -3.81
C GLY A 116 5.51 0.58 -2.59
N ARG A 117 5.45 1.72 -1.89
CA ARG A 117 6.05 1.93 -0.58
C ARG A 117 5.03 2.56 0.34
N ILE A 118 4.95 2.07 1.57
CA ILE A 118 4.06 2.62 2.59
C ILE A 118 4.78 3.79 3.26
N LEU A 119 4.30 5.01 3.01
CA LEU A 119 4.87 6.21 3.61
C LEU A 119 4.30 6.46 5.00
N GLN A 120 2.98 6.29 5.15
CA GLN A 120 2.25 6.42 6.41
C GLN A 120 1.03 5.51 6.42
N SER A 121 0.78 4.88 7.56
CA SER A 121 -0.45 4.14 7.85
C SER A 121 -0.61 4.13 9.37
N ASP A 122 -1.64 4.81 9.88
CA ASP A 122 -1.84 5.00 11.32
C ASP A 122 -3.33 4.96 11.73
N GLY A 123 -4.18 4.42 10.87
CA GLY A 123 -5.63 4.35 11.09
C GLY A 123 -6.38 5.65 10.78
N SER A 124 -5.73 6.80 10.76
CA SER A 124 -6.33 8.08 10.34
C SER A 124 -5.92 8.49 8.94
N LEU A 125 -4.71 8.14 8.54
CA LEU A 125 -4.10 8.53 7.28
C LEU A 125 -3.39 7.34 6.66
N LEU A 126 -3.63 7.12 5.37
CA LEU A 126 -2.86 6.20 4.53
C LEU A 126 -2.15 7.00 3.42
N ARG A 127 -0.82 6.88 3.36
CA ARG A 127 -0.01 7.45 2.27
C ARG A 127 0.82 6.37 1.62
N LEU A 128 0.69 6.24 0.30
CA LEU A 128 1.39 5.28 -0.52
C LEU A 128 2.15 6.00 -1.63
N ALA A 129 3.43 5.67 -1.82
CA ALA A 129 4.15 6.05 -3.02
C ALA A 129 4.09 4.87 -3.99
N LEU A 130 3.55 5.07 -5.19
CA LEU A 130 3.44 4.05 -6.21
C LEU A 130 4.22 4.42 -7.46
N LYS A 131 4.84 3.41 -8.05
CA LYS A 131 5.44 3.47 -9.36
C LYS A 131 4.86 2.36 -10.21
N VAL A 132 4.36 2.73 -11.38
CA VAL A 132 3.78 1.80 -12.35
C VAL A 132 4.57 1.86 -13.64
N THR A 133 4.99 0.68 -14.09
CA THR A 133 5.74 0.51 -15.34
C THR A 133 5.12 -0.60 -16.16
N ASP A 134 5.14 -0.48 -17.48
CA ASP A 134 4.78 -1.60 -18.34
C ASP A 134 5.99 -2.49 -18.67
N ALA A 135 5.72 -3.60 -19.34
CA ALA A 135 6.75 -4.55 -19.74
C ALA A 135 7.81 -3.94 -20.67
N THR A 136 7.50 -2.85 -21.39
CA THR A 136 8.48 -2.14 -22.19
C THR A 136 9.44 -1.30 -21.37
N GLY A 137 9.18 -1.15 -20.05
CA GLY A 137 9.93 -0.27 -19.15
C GLY A 137 9.44 1.19 -19.16
N ARG A 138 8.35 1.49 -19.86
CA ARG A 138 7.73 2.81 -19.83
C ARG A 138 7.12 3.03 -18.46
N VAL A 139 7.39 4.16 -17.84
CA VAL A 139 6.73 4.60 -16.62
C VAL A 139 5.37 5.18 -16.99
N TRP A 140 4.29 4.60 -16.45
CA TRP A 140 2.93 5.11 -16.62
C TRP A 140 2.63 6.21 -15.61
N LEU A 141 3.02 5.97 -14.36
CA LEU A 141 2.89 6.94 -13.28
C LEU A 141 3.93 6.67 -12.18
N GLU A 142 4.31 7.74 -11.52
CA GLU A 142 5.09 7.71 -10.28
C GLU A 142 4.53 8.82 -9.39
N LYS A 143 3.76 8.43 -8.35
CA LYS A 143 2.90 9.35 -7.64
C LYS A 143 2.69 8.91 -6.20
N GLU A 144 2.54 9.87 -5.29
CA GLU A 144 2.05 9.65 -3.94
C GLU A 144 0.52 9.77 -3.90
N TYR A 145 -0.11 8.85 -3.19
CA TYR A 145 -1.53 8.83 -2.91
C TYR A 145 -1.74 8.98 -1.41
N GLU A 146 -2.64 9.86 -1.05
CA GLU A 146 -2.99 10.14 0.33
C GLU A 146 -4.50 10.01 0.51
N GLY A 147 -4.92 9.36 1.57
CA GLY A 147 -6.31 9.26 1.96
C GLY A 147 -6.49 9.35 3.45
N VAL A 148 -7.46 10.16 3.84
CA VAL A 148 -7.96 10.23 5.21
C VAL A 148 -9.01 9.16 5.40
N ALA A 149 -9.00 8.49 6.56
CA ALA A 149 -9.94 7.43 6.85
C ALA A 149 -11.40 7.92 6.84
N ASP A 150 -12.28 7.18 6.17
CA ASP A 150 -13.72 7.37 6.37
C ASP A 150 -14.12 6.75 7.71
N VAL A 151 -14.24 7.57 8.72
CA VAL A 151 -14.54 7.14 10.11
C VAL A 151 -15.88 6.40 10.22
N ARG A 152 -16.75 6.49 9.23
CA ARG A 152 -18.00 5.73 9.19
C ARG A 152 -17.70 4.24 9.00
N ALA A 153 -16.65 3.88 8.28
CA ALA A 153 -16.22 2.52 8.10
C ALA A 153 -15.80 1.85 9.41
N TYR A 154 -15.28 2.60 10.38
CA TYR A 154 -14.97 2.08 11.71
C TYR A 154 -16.21 1.81 12.60
N LYS A 155 -17.36 2.38 12.23
CA LYS A 155 -18.63 2.20 12.92
C LYS A 155 -19.55 1.21 12.20
N ASP A 156 -19.19 0.82 10.99
CA ASP A 156 -19.98 -0.10 10.18
C ASP A 156 -19.82 -1.53 10.70
N SER A 157 -20.93 -2.11 11.14
CA SER A 157 -21.03 -3.50 11.60
C SER A 157 -21.67 -4.42 10.56
N GLY A 158 -21.69 -3.99 9.31
CA GLY A 158 -22.24 -4.75 8.19
C GLY A 158 -21.49 -6.04 7.90
N THR A 159 -22.08 -6.92 7.11
CA THR A 159 -21.51 -8.23 6.74
C THR A 159 -20.20 -8.11 5.94
N ARG A 160 -19.96 -6.97 5.30
CA ARG A 160 -18.71 -6.58 4.65
C ARG A 160 -18.47 -5.10 4.96
N PRO A 161 -17.76 -4.79 6.06
CA PRO A 161 -17.41 -3.42 6.36
C PRO A 161 -16.55 -2.84 5.22
N ARG A 162 -16.80 -1.58 4.86
CA ARG A 162 -15.99 -0.88 3.88
C ARG A 162 -14.60 -0.62 4.45
N ASP A 163 -13.58 -0.71 3.61
CA ASP A 163 -12.25 -0.27 4.02
C ASP A 163 -12.26 1.26 4.23
N PRO A 164 -11.70 1.78 5.33
CA PRO A 164 -11.65 3.22 5.60
C PRO A 164 -10.92 4.03 4.51
N PHE A 165 -10.10 3.37 3.70
CA PHE A 165 -9.29 3.96 2.65
C PHE A 165 -9.70 3.55 1.23
N ASP A 166 -10.93 3.04 1.03
CA ASP A 166 -11.46 2.66 -0.29
C ASP A 166 -11.22 3.72 -1.37
N ASN A 167 -11.33 5.01 -0.99
CA ASN A 167 -11.10 6.11 -1.91
C ASN A 167 -9.68 6.16 -2.48
N VAL A 168 -8.68 5.70 -1.73
CA VAL A 168 -7.28 5.63 -2.21
C VAL A 168 -7.17 4.61 -3.33
N TYR A 169 -7.68 3.40 -3.11
CA TYR A 169 -7.62 2.32 -4.10
C TYR A 169 -8.43 2.66 -5.34
N ALA A 170 -9.63 3.24 -5.18
CA ALA A 170 -10.45 3.70 -6.30
C ALA A 170 -9.76 4.82 -7.11
N THR A 171 -9.04 5.74 -6.44
CA THR A 171 -8.27 6.79 -7.12
C THR A 171 -7.11 6.19 -7.90
N ILE A 172 -6.37 5.24 -7.31
CA ILE A 172 -5.30 4.51 -7.99
C ILE A 172 -5.84 3.79 -9.24
N ALA A 173 -6.97 3.07 -9.10
CA ALA A 173 -7.59 2.36 -10.21
C ALA A 173 -7.99 3.29 -11.36
N ASN A 174 -8.52 4.47 -11.05
CA ASN A 174 -8.91 5.46 -12.06
C ASN A 174 -7.69 6.09 -12.75
N ASP A 175 -6.61 6.38 -12.02
CA ASP A 175 -5.36 6.90 -12.60
C ASP A 175 -4.70 5.85 -13.52
N LEU A 176 -4.70 4.59 -13.12
CA LEU A 176 -4.20 3.47 -13.95
C LEU A 176 -5.03 3.32 -15.23
N LEU A 177 -6.35 3.40 -15.12
CA LEU A 177 -7.24 3.35 -16.27
C LEU A 177 -6.96 4.52 -17.23
N ALA A 178 -6.76 5.73 -16.70
CA ALA A 178 -6.41 6.90 -17.51
C ALA A 178 -5.08 6.70 -18.25
N ALA A 179 -4.05 6.16 -17.56
CA ALA A 179 -2.76 5.86 -18.17
C ALA A 179 -2.87 4.78 -19.26
N ARG A 180 -3.65 3.69 -19.02
CA ARG A 180 -3.93 2.67 -20.04
C ARG A 180 -4.63 3.26 -21.26
N ASN A 181 -5.63 4.10 -21.06
CA ASN A 181 -6.43 4.70 -22.14
C ASN A 181 -5.64 5.73 -22.95
N ALA A 182 -4.53 6.24 -22.43
CA ALA A 182 -3.59 7.07 -23.20
C ALA A 182 -2.77 6.27 -24.22
N LEU A 183 -2.76 4.94 -24.13
CA LEU A 183 -2.07 4.06 -25.08
C LEU A 183 -2.99 3.72 -26.25
N THR A 184 -2.39 3.64 -27.45
CA THR A 184 -3.10 3.08 -28.62
C THR A 184 -3.26 1.56 -28.48
N ARG A 185 -4.14 0.96 -29.29
CA ARG A 185 -4.31 -0.50 -29.30
C ARG A 185 -2.99 -1.21 -29.60
N GLU A 186 -2.25 -0.74 -30.60
CA GLU A 186 -0.96 -1.31 -31.01
C GLU A 186 0.07 -1.25 -29.87
N GLN A 187 0.05 -0.18 -29.08
CA GLN A 187 0.92 -0.07 -27.92
C GLN A 187 0.55 -1.07 -26.81
N ARG A 188 -0.74 -1.30 -26.57
CA ARG A 188 -1.19 -2.32 -25.59
C ARG A 188 -0.77 -3.73 -26.04
N VAL A 189 -1.00 -4.07 -27.31
CA VAL A 189 -0.55 -5.33 -27.89
C VAL A 189 0.99 -5.48 -27.79
N GLN A 190 1.75 -4.41 -28.07
CA GLN A 190 3.20 -4.41 -27.93
C GLN A 190 3.64 -4.67 -26.49
N VAL A 191 2.97 -4.08 -25.49
CA VAL A 191 3.27 -4.31 -24.06
C VAL A 191 3.16 -5.81 -23.73
N HIS A 192 2.06 -6.44 -24.16
CA HIS A 192 1.83 -7.87 -23.94
C HIS A 192 2.89 -8.75 -24.62
N GLN A 193 3.23 -8.45 -25.89
CA GLN A 193 4.28 -9.17 -26.61
C GLN A 193 5.65 -9.02 -25.96
N VAL A 194 6.01 -7.82 -25.49
CA VAL A 194 7.27 -7.60 -24.77
C VAL A 194 7.28 -8.34 -23.43
N ALA A 195 6.17 -8.40 -22.71
CA ALA A 195 6.08 -9.17 -21.48
C ALA A 195 6.36 -10.65 -21.71
N ASN A 196 5.76 -11.23 -22.76
CA ASN A 196 6.00 -12.63 -23.16
C ASN A 196 7.46 -12.89 -23.54
N LEU A 197 8.03 -12.03 -24.37
CA LEU A 197 9.44 -12.16 -24.80
C LEU A 197 10.41 -11.96 -23.62
N ARG A 198 10.13 -11.06 -22.68
CA ARG A 198 10.98 -10.88 -21.49
C ARG A 198 10.93 -12.09 -20.56
N PHE A 199 9.73 -12.64 -20.32
CA PHE A 199 9.59 -13.89 -19.57
C PHE A 199 10.40 -15.00 -20.23
N ALA A 200 10.27 -15.16 -21.54
CA ALA A 200 10.99 -16.17 -22.30
C ALA A 200 12.51 -15.93 -22.27
N ALA A 201 12.96 -14.70 -22.42
CA ALA A 201 14.39 -14.34 -22.37
C ALA A 201 15.02 -14.53 -20.99
N GLU A 202 14.24 -14.43 -19.92
CA GLU A 202 14.72 -14.71 -18.56
C GLU A 202 14.99 -16.22 -18.34
N LEU A 203 14.16 -17.08 -18.95
CA LEU A 203 14.32 -18.53 -18.86
C LEU A 203 15.29 -19.08 -19.90
N ALA A 204 15.30 -18.49 -21.09
CA ALA A 204 16.07 -18.95 -22.25
C ALA A 204 16.72 -17.77 -22.98
N PRO A 205 17.74 -17.11 -22.41
CA PRO A 205 18.34 -15.90 -22.96
C PRO A 205 18.82 -16.07 -24.42
N TYR A 206 19.53 -17.18 -24.70
CA TYR A 206 20.06 -17.45 -26.04
C TYR A 206 19.01 -17.53 -27.14
N ALA A 207 17.84 -18.04 -26.81
CA ALA A 207 16.76 -18.20 -27.76
C ALA A 207 15.95 -16.91 -27.96
N PHE A 208 15.76 -16.13 -26.91
CA PHE A 208 14.77 -15.06 -26.91
C PHE A 208 15.35 -13.64 -26.79
N GLU A 209 16.55 -13.41 -26.24
CA GLU A 209 17.18 -12.08 -26.26
C GLU A 209 17.27 -11.44 -27.64
N PRO A 210 17.54 -12.19 -28.74
CA PRO A 210 17.61 -11.62 -30.07
C PRO A 210 16.29 -11.04 -30.60
N TYR A 211 15.16 -11.36 -29.97
CA TYR A 211 13.86 -10.76 -30.30
C TYR A 211 13.61 -9.43 -29.60
N LEU A 212 14.43 -9.09 -28.58
CA LEU A 212 14.32 -7.87 -27.78
C LEU A 212 15.46 -6.90 -28.10
N ALA A 213 15.15 -5.66 -28.35
CA ALA A 213 16.08 -4.55 -28.33
C ALA A 213 16.01 -3.86 -26.98
N ARG A 214 17.11 -3.88 -26.22
CA ARG A 214 17.19 -3.21 -24.92
C ARG A 214 17.96 -1.90 -25.07
N GLU A 215 17.39 -0.80 -24.55
CA GLU A 215 18.10 0.47 -24.37
C GLU A 215 18.64 0.55 -22.92
N PRO A 216 19.94 0.27 -22.69
CA PRO A 216 20.47 0.13 -21.32
C PRO A 216 20.36 1.41 -20.49
N LYS A 217 20.47 2.59 -21.13
CA LYS A 217 20.40 3.90 -20.44
C LYS A 217 19.02 4.22 -19.90
N ARG A 218 17.96 3.79 -20.59
CA ARG A 218 16.57 4.03 -20.19
C ARG A 218 15.94 2.81 -19.52
N GLY A 219 16.56 1.64 -19.62
CA GLY A 219 15.99 0.39 -19.13
C GLY A 219 14.75 -0.05 -19.92
N THR A 220 14.55 0.48 -21.14
CA THR A 220 13.39 0.17 -21.97
C THR A 220 13.66 -0.98 -22.91
N TYR A 221 12.60 -1.67 -23.31
CA TYR A 221 12.60 -2.80 -24.24
C TYR A 221 11.69 -2.50 -25.43
N ALA A 222 12.14 -2.86 -26.60
CA ALA A 222 11.34 -2.85 -27.82
C ALA A 222 11.46 -4.22 -28.50
N ILE A 223 10.54 -4.53 -29.39
CA ILE A 223 10.60 -5.72 -30.22
C ILE A 223 11.58 -5.44 -31.35
N ALA A 224 12.69 -6.21 -31.39
CA ALA A 224 13.64 -6.15 -32.52
C ALA A 224 13.08 -6.90 -33.73
N ARG A 225 12.45 -8.06 -33.48
CA ARG A 225 11.72 -8.87 -34.45
C ARG A 225 10.75 -9.77 -33.70
N LEU A 226 9.68 -10.19 -34.35
CA LEU A 226 8.80 -11.23 -33.79
C LEU A 226 9.32 -12.62 -34.16
N PRO A 227 9.18 -13.62 -33.28
CA PRO A 227 9.39 -15.01 -33.63
C PRO A 227 8.38 -15.45 -34.71
N ALA A 228 8.67 -16.55 -35.37
CA ALA A 228 7.75 -17.15 -36.32
C ALA A 228 6.48 -17.62 -35.56
N GLN A 229 5.32 -17.48 -36.20
CA GLN A 229 4.03 -17.78 -35.56
C GLN A 229 3.90 -19.25 -35.11
N ASP A 230 4.53 -20.16 -35.84
CA ASP A 230 4.51 -21.61 -35.55
C ASP A 230 5.83 -22.12 -34.96
N ASP A 231 6.63 -21.26 -34.33
CA ASP A 231 7.90 -21.64 -33.73
C ASP A 231 7.63 -22.58 -32.53
N PRO A 232 8.10 -23.85 -32.59
CA PRO A 232 7.87 -24.83 -31.51
C PRO A 232 8.47 -24.37 -30.18
N VAL A 233 9.53 -23.57 -30.19
CA VAL A 233 10.18 -23.05 -28.98
C VAL A 233 9.28 -22.01 -28.31
N VAL A 234 8.63 -21.18 -29.11
CA VAL A 234 7.64 -20.20 -28.59
C VAL A 234 6.46 -20.91 -27.97
N GLN A 235 5.84 -21.87 -28.67
CA GLN A 235 4.72 -22.64 -28.13
C GLN A 235 5.07 -23.39 -26.83
N ARG A 236 6.31 -23.88 -26.73
CA ARG A 236 6.78 -24.48 -25.48
C ARG A 236 6.86 -23.46 -24.37
N MET A 237 7.40 -22.28 -24.66
CA MET A 237 7.52 -21.19 -23.68
C MET A 237 6.15 -20.69 -23.20
N GLU A 238 5.15 -20.64 -24.08
CA GLU A 238 3.76 -20.33 -23.70
C GLU A 238 3.22 -21.35 -22.68
N ARG A 239 3.42 -22.66 -22.91
CA ARG A 239 3.04 -23.68 -21.92
C ARG A 239 3.78 -23.56 -20.58
N VAL A 240 5.05 -23.19 -20.62
CA VAL A 240 5.83 -22.92 -19.40
C VAL A 240 5.23 -21.70 -18.65
N ARG A 241 4.85 -20.66 -19.38
CA ARG A 241 4.22 -19.48 -18.80
C ARG A 241 2.86 -19.76 -18.19
N GLU A 242 2.05 -20.60 -18.83
CA GLU A 242 0.76 -21.06 -18.26
C GLU A 242 0.96 -21.78 -16.92
N ARG A 243 2.00 -22.63 -16.82
CA ARG A 243 2.35 -23.29 -15.55
C ARG A 243 2.85 -22.32 -14.49
N ASP A 244 3.64 -21.31 -14.89
CA ASP A 244 4.09 -20.24 -13.99
C ASP A 244 2.90 -19.46 -13.42
N TYR A 245 1.95 -19.11 -14.27
CA TYR A 245 0.72 -18.45 -13.84
C TYR A 245 -0.11 -19.30 -12.89
N ALA A 246 -0.26 -20.61 -13.14
CA ALA A 246 -1.00 -21.50 -12.26
C ALA A 246 -0.42 -21.53 -10.83
N LEU A 247 0.92 -21.55 -10.69
CA LEU A 247 1.55 -21.43 -9.38
C LEU A 247 1.33 -20.05 -8.76
N VAL A 248 1.51 -18.97 -9.54
CA VAL A 248 1.28 -17.62 -9.03
C VAL A 248 -0.16 -17.47 -8.55
N ASP A 249 -1.14 -18.03 -9.23
CA ASP A 249 -2.55 -18.01 -8.81
C ASP A 249 -2.75 -18.77 -7.50
N THR A 250 -2.11 -19.94 -7.31
CA THR A 250 -2.10 -20.65 -6.03
C THR A 250 -1.49 -19.79 -4.90
N LEU A 251 -0.40 -19.09 -5.16
CA LEU A 251 0.20 -18.17 -4.18
C LEU A 251 -0.71 -16.97 -3.89
N ASN A 252 -1.47 -16.49 -4.87
CA ASN A 252 -2.45 -15.43 -4.66
C ASN A 252 -3.58 -15.86 -3.72
N GLU A 253 -4.02 -17.12 -3.77
CA GLU A 253 -4.98 -17.66 -2.81
C GLU A 253 -4.42 -17.60 -1.37
N HIS A 254 -3.14 -17.86 -1.17
CA HIS A 254 -2.51 -17.70 0.15
C HIS A 254 -2.50 -16.25 0.62
N TYR A 255 -2.20 -15.28 -0.26
CA TYR A 255 -2.28 -13.86 0.10
C TYR A 255 -3.70 -13.43 0.43
N SER A 256 -4.71 -13.93 -0.28
CA SER A 256 -6.13 -13.69 0.02
C SER A 256 -6.51 -14.24 1.39
N SER A 257 -6.18 -15.51 1.66
CA SER A 257 -6.44 -16.16 2.96
C SER A 257 -5.72 -15.44 4.10
N PHE A 258 -4.50 -14.95 3.88
CA PHE A 258 -3.82 -14.11 4.86
C PHE A 258 -4.59 -12.82 5.11
N GLY A 259 -5.05 -12.13 4.05
CA GLY A 259 -5.86 -10.93 4.17
C GLY A 259 -7.11 -11.16 5.02
N GLU A 260 -7.85 -12.23 4.75
CA GLU A 260 -9.03 -12.62 5.52
C GLU A 260 -8.69 -12.91 7.00
N SER A 261 -7.56 -13.56 7.26
CA SER A 261 -7.13 -13.92 8.61
C SER A 261 -6.78 -12.71 9.48
N ILE A 262 -6.24 -11.66 8.89
CA ILE A 262 -5.82 -10.44 9.62
C ILE A 262 -6.90 -9.37 9.65
N ASP A 263 -7.96 -9.46 8.85
CA ASP A 263 -8.94 -8.38 8.62
C ASP A 263 -9.50 -7.83 9.93
N VAL A 264 -9.98 -8.71 10.82
CA VAL A 264 -10.55 -8.30 12.11
C VAL A 264 -9.50 -7.64 13.02
N ALA A 265 -8.31 -8.26 13.14
CA ALA A 265 -7.26 -7.74 14.01
C ALA A 265 -6.71 -6.41 13.48
N TYR A 266 -6.54 -6.31 12.16
CA TYR A 266 -6.07 -5.10 11.50
C TYR A 266 -7.12 -3.98 11.53
N GLY A 267 -8.39 -4.29 11.30
CA GLY A 267 -9.50 -3.34 11.44
C GLY A 267 -9.59 -2.76 12.84
N ASN A 268 -9.47 -3.61 13.88
CA ASN A 268 -9.43 -3.17 15.26
C ASN A 268 -8.21 -2.30 15.55
N TRP A 269 -7.00 -2.73 15.10
CA TRP A 269 -5.80 -1.94 15.27
C TRP A 269 -5.96 -0.53 14.65
N ARG A 270 -6.45 -0.43 13.41
CA ARG A 270 -6.70 0.86 12.74
C ARG A 270 -7.68 1.74 13.52
N ARG A 271 -8.78 1.15 13.99
CA ARG A 271 -9.79 1.87 14.78
C ARG A 271 -9.20 2.43 16.06
N TYR A 272 -8.52 1.63 16.87
CA TYR A 272 -7.92 2.09 18.12
C TYR A 272 -6.79 3.10 17.90
N SER A 273 -5.99 2.91 16.86
CA SER A 273 -4.99 3.90 16.47
C SER A 273 -5.61 5.24 16.07
N HIS A 274 -6.71 5.22 15.34
CA HIS A 274 -7.48 6.41 15.01
C HIS A 274 -8.03 7.10 16.27
N GLU A 275 -8.67 6.35 17.17
CA GLU A 275 -9.24 6.85 18.43
C GLU A 275 -8.15 7.50 19.31
N GLU A 276 -6.95 6.90 19.39
CA GLU A 276 -5.81 7.48 20.13
C GLU A 276 -5.35 8.81 19.51
N LEU A 277 -5.21 8.86 18.19
CA LEU A 277 -4.82 10.08 17.47
C LEU A 277 -5.82 11.23 17.68
N GLU A 278 -7.11 10.92 17.62
CA GLU A 278 -8.18 11.89 17.89
C GLU A 278 -8.15 12.39 19.35
N ALA A 279 -8.00 11.48 20.30
CA ALA A 279 -7.91 11.84 21.73
C ALA A 279 -6.67 12.73 22.01
N GLU A 280 -5.53 12.42 21.41
CA GLU A 280 -4.33 13.23 21.54
C GLU A 280 -4.49 14.61 20.89
N ALA A 281 -5.09 14.66 19.69
CA ALA A 281 -5.37 15.93 19.00
C ALA A 281 -6.35 16.81 19.82
N GLU A 282 -7.36 16.19 20.44
CA GLU A 282 -8.30 16.88 21.31
C GLU A 282 -7.60 17.41 22.59
N ALA A 283 -6.76 16.59 23.21
CA ALA A 283 -5.99 16.99 24.39
C ALA A 283 -5.05 18.18 24.08
N LYS A 284 -4.35 18.13 22.93
CA LYS A 284 -3.51 19.25 22.47
C LYS A 284 -4.31 20.51 22.20
N ARG A 285 -5.49 20.40 21.55
CA ARG A 285 -6.40 21.55 21.33
C ARG A 285 -6.86 22.17 22.65
N LYS A 286 -7.28 21.33 23.61
CA LYS A 286 -7.70 21.79 24.95
C LYS A 286 -6.54 22.46 25.70
N ALA A 287 -5.34 21.90 25.65
CA ALA A 287 -4.15 22.49 26.26
C ALA A 287 -3.82 23.87 25.64
N LEU A 288 -3.83 23.97 24.32
CA LEU A 288 -3.59 25.23 23.61
C LEU A 288 -4.66 26.28 23.93
N ALA A 289 -5.93 25.90 23.95
CA ALA A 289 -7.02 26.79 24.31
C ALA A 289 -6.86 27.33 25.74
N ARG A 290 -6.47 26.47 26.70
CA ARG A 290 -6.18 26.91 28.08
C ARG A 290 -4.99 27.84 28.17
N GLN A 291 -3.92 27.59 27.41
CA GLN A 291 -2.76 28.49 27.33
C GLN A 291 -3.15 29.86 26.78
N LEU A 292 -3.95 29.91 25.71
CA LEU A 292 -4.44 31.15 25.11
C LEU A 292 -5.37 31.93 26.09
N LEU A 293 -6.27 31.22 26.77
CA LEU A 293 -7.14 31.84 27.80
C LEU A 293 -6.32 32.33 28.99
N GLY A 294 -5.29 31.54 29.43
CA GLY A 294 -4.38 31.97 30.49
C GLY A 294 -3.57 33.22 30.11
N ALA A 295 -3.07 33.29 28.90
CA ALA A 295 -2.36 34.45 28.38
C ALA A 295 -3.30 35.69 28.28
N ALA A 296 -4.53 35.49 27.78
CA ALA A 296 -5.53 36.56 27.73
C ALA A 296 -5.94 37.08 29.14
N ALA A 297 -6.05 36.17 30.12
CA ALA A 297 -6.31 36.50 31.51
C ALA A 297 -5.17 37.30 32.17
N VAL A 298 -3.91 36.97 31.87
CA VAL A 298 -2.75 37.72 32.36
C VAL A 298 -2.70 39.10 31.74
N ILE A 299 -2.94 39.23 30.44
CA ILE A 299 -2.98 40.56 29.78
C ILE A 299 -4.18 41.39 30.29
N GLY A 300 -5.34 40.75 30.44
CA GLY A 300 -6.53 41.40 30.99
C GLY A 300 -6.38 41.79 32.48
N GLY A 301 -5.70 40.93 33.27
CA GLY A 301 -5.43 41.18 34.69
C GLY A 301 -4.46 42.31 34.94
N VAL A 302 -3.44 42.50 34.10
CA VAL A 302 -2.50 43.63 34.18
C VAL A 302 -3.20 44.99 33.86
N VAL A 303 -4.20 44.94 32.98
CA VAL A 303 -5.01 46.17 32.64
C VAL A 303 -6.07 46.49 33.71
N ALA A 304 -6.54 45.49 34.46
CA ALA A 304 -7.54 45.66 35.54
C ALA A 304 -6.93 45.95 36.92
N GLY A 305 -5.63 46.20 36.97
CA GLY A 305 -4.74 46.39 38.10
C GLY A 305 -5.32 46.83 39.44
N SER A 306 -4.75 46.35 40.47
CA SER A 306 -4.73 46.80 41.86
C SER A 306 -6.06 46.70 42.62
N ASN A 307 -6.21 45.68 43.30
CA ASN A 307 -6.96 45.36 44.51
C ASN A 307 -8.02 44.24 44.36
N SER A 308 -7.58 43.05 44.50
CA SER A 308 -8.33 42.06 45.30
C SER A 308 -7.53 40.77 45.43
N SER A 309 -7.14 40.50 46.65
CA SER A 309 -6.79 39.17 47.13
C SER A 309 -8.04 38.28 47.05
N SER A 310 -8.16 37.41 46.09
CA SER A 310 -9.21 36.39 46.09
C SER A 310 -8.71 35.04 45.65
N SER A 311 -9.09 34.06 46.45
CA SER A 311 -8.83 32.63 46.48
C SER A 311 -9.27 31.83 45.21
N ALA A 312 -9.38 32.45 44.05
CA ALA A 312 -9.78 31.79 42.81
C ALA A 312 -8.62 30.98 42.14
N GLY A 313 -7.38 31.20 42.58
CA GLY A 313 -6.22 30.50 42.01
C GLY A 313 -6.11 28.99 42.39
N SER A 314 -6.68 28.57 43.54
CA SER A 314 -6.56 27.21 44.02
C SER A 314 -7.57 26.24 43.39
N ALA A 315 -8.75 26.70 42.99
CA ALA A 315 -9.74 25.84 42.33
C ALA A 315 -9.39 25.45 40.89
N ALA A 316 -8.71 26.34 40.17
CA ALA A 316 -8.28 26.11 38.79
C ALA A 316 -7.14 25.07 38.73
N SER A 317 -6.26 25.04 39.75
CA SER A 317 -5.15 24.06 39.82
C SER A 317 -5.65 22.65 40.12
N THR A 318 -6.68 22.49 40.96
CA THR A 318 -7.23 21.17 41.33
C THR A 318 -7.99 20.54 40.14
N ALA A 319 -8.75 21.32 39.38
CA ALA A 319 -9.45 20.83 38.19
C ALA A 319 -8.48 20.41 37.06
N ALA A 320 -7.35 21.08 36.92
CA ALA A 320 -6.31 20.73 35.96
C ALA A 320 -5.60 19.41 36.32
N VAL A 321 -5.40 19.15 37.60
CA VAL A 321 -4.77 17.88 38.08
C VAL A 321 -5.73 16.70 37.89
N ILE A 322 -7.02 16.87 38.22
CA ILE A 322 -8.01 15.79 38.04
C ILE A 322 -8.23 15.49 36.54
N GLY A 323 -8.35 16.50 35.69
CA GLY A 323 -8.46 16.33 34.25
C GLY A 323 -7.24 15.66 33.62
N GLY A 324 -6.04 15.97 34.13
CA GLY A 324 -4.78 15.34 33.71
C GLY A 324 -4.69 13.84 34.06
N ILE A 325 -5.20 13.46 35.24
CA ILE A 325 -5.21 12.06 35.67
C ILE A 325 -6.17 11.21 34.83
N TYR A 326 -7.36 11.73 34.50
CA TYR A 326 -8.29 11.01 33.62
C TYR A 326 -7.77 10.88 32.18
N ALA A 327 -7.17 11.90 31.63
CA ALA A 327 -6.55 11.83 30.30
C ALA A 327 -5.37 10.88 30.26
N PHE A 328 -4.58 10.81 31.34
CA PHE A 328 -3.46 9.88 31.45
C PHE A 328 -3.93 8.41 31.56
N LYS A 329 -4.98 8.14 32.32
CA LYS A 329 -5.53 6.79 32.50
C LYS A 329 -6.17 6.26 31.22
N SER A 330 -6.99 7.05 30.54
CA SER A 330 -7.59 6.65 29.26
C SER A 330 -6.55 6.45 28.14
N GLY A 331 -5.52 7.29 28.10
CA GLY A 331 -4.41 7.11 27.17
C GLY A 331 -3.59 5.85 27.42
N PHE A 332 -3.44 5.43 28.68
CA PHE A 332 -2.73 4.20 29.02
C PHE A 332 -3.53 2.95 28.63
N GLU A 333 -4.85 2.91 28.88
CA GLU A 333 -5.72 1.82 28.46
C GLU A 333 -5.74 1.68 26.93
N MET A 334 -5.88 2.77 26.19
CA MET A 334 -5.90 2.81 24.72
C MET A 334 -4.57 2.32 24.11
N ARG A 335 -3.43 2.71 24.68
CA ARG A 335 -2.11 2.22 24.26
C ARG A 335 -1.93 0.73 24.51
N SER A 336 -2.51 0.21 25.58
CA SER A 336 -2.49 -1.22 25.88
C SER A 336 -3.26 -2.02 24.82
N GLU A 337 -4.41 -1.54 24.37
CA GLU A 337 -5.21 -2.19 23.33
C GLU A 337 -4.53 -2.14 21.95
N ILE A 338 -3.95 -0.99 21.58
CA ILE A 338 -3.16 -0.87 20.35
C ILE A 338 -2.01 -1.87 20.33
N LYS A 339 -1.30 -2.00 21.46
CA LYS A 339 -0.19 -2.96 21.59
C LYS A 339 -0.68 -4.40 21.49
N MET A 340 -1.81 -4.74 22.08
CA MET A 340 -2.40 -6.08 22.02
C MET A 340 -2.80 -6.46 20.59
N HIS A 341 -3.43 -5.56 19.84
CA HIS A 341 -3.77 -5.80 18.44
C HIS A 341 -2.53 -5.86 17.54
N GLY A 342 -1.52 -5.05 17.82
CA GLY A 342 -0.21 -5.14 17.15
C GLY A 342 0.47 -6.49 17.35
N GLU A 343 0.39 -7.06 18.56
CA GLU A 343 0.92 -8.39 18.88
C GLU A 343 0.14 -9.51 18.18
N SER A 344 -1.17 -9.38 18.06
CA SER A 344 -2.01 -10.32 17.30
C SER A 344 -1.63 -10.30 15.81
N LEU A 345 -1.42 -9.14 15.23
CA LEU A 345 -0.97 -9.00 13.83
C LEU A 345 0.41 -9.61 13.62
N LYS A 346 1.32 -9.46 14.59
CA LYS A 346 2.63 -10.11 14.55
C LYS A 346 2.52 -11.62 14.53
N GLN A 347 1.69 -12.20 15.40
CA GLN A 347 1.47 -13.65 15.45
C GLN A 347 0.90 -14.15 14.12
N LEU A 348 -0.15 -13.51 13.59
CA LEU A 348 -0.75 -13.88 12.31
C LEU A 348 0.24 -13.72 11.16
N GLY A 349 1.04 -12.65 11.15
CA GLY A 349 2.08 -12.44 10.15
C GLY A 349 3.19 -13.49 10.19
N ASN A 350 3.58 -13.94 11.40
CA ASN A 350 4.57 -14.99 11.59
C ASN A 350 4.00 -16.35 11.15
N SER A 351 2.74 -16.67 11.50
CA SER A 351 2.07 -17.89 11.02
C SER A 351 2.05 -17.94 9.49
N PHE A 352 1.65 -16.84 8.84
CA PHE A 352 1.67 -16.78 7.38
C PHE A 352 3.08 -17.02 6.78
N GLN A 353 4.14 -16.49 7.40
CA GLN A 353 5.50 -16.71 6.90
C GLN A 353 5.97 -18.15 7.03
N ASN A 354 5.51 -18.84 8.07
CA ASN A 354 5.99 -20.19 8.41
C ASN A 354 5.04 -21.30 7.93
N GLU A 355 3.77 -20.98 7.69
CA GLU A 355 2.70 -21.96 7.50
C GLU A 355 2.02 -21.84 6.11
N VAL A 356 2.66 -21.18 5.13
CA VAL A 356 2.17 -21.24 3.75
C VAL A 356 2.14 -22.71 3.33
N GLN A 357 0.95 -23.19 2.98
CA GLN A 357 0.79 -24.60 2.58
C GLN A 357 1.74 -24.91 1.43
N PRO A 358 2.43 -26.06 1.47
CA PRO A 358 3.30 -26.47 0.38
C PRO A 358 2.52 -26.57 -0.93
N SER A 359 3.02 -25.92 -1.97
CA SER A 359 2.45 -26.06 -3.31
C SER A 359 2.93 -27.34 -3.96
N VAL A 360 2.01 -28.13 -4.45
CA VAL A 360 2.32 -29.37 -5.17
C VAL A 360 2.30 -29.08 -6.67
N VAL A 361 3.42 -29.28 -7.32
CA VAL A 361 3.59 -29.05 -8.75
C VAL A 361 3.98 -30.35 -9.44
N ASP A 362 3.44 -30.62 -10.63
CA ASP A 362 3.83 -31.75 -11.47
C ASP A 362 4.75 -31.27 -12.60
N ILE A 363 5.94 -31.83 -12.65
CA ILE A 363 6.92 -31.55 -13.69
C ILE A 363 7.36 -32.89 -14.29
N GLU A 364 7.04 -33.12 -15.55
CA GLU A 364 7.40 -34.32 -16.31
C GLU A 364 7.03 -35.65 -15.60
N GLY A 365 5.84 -35.70 -14.97
CA GLY A 365 5.38 -36.86 -14.22
C GLY A 365 6.07 -37.05 -12.86
N ARG A 366 6.79 -36.03 -12.39
CA ARG A 366 7.34 -35.99 -11.03
C ARG A 366 6.55 -34.96 -10.22
N THR A 367 5.90 -35.44 -9.18
CA THR A 367 5.21 -34.56 -8.22
C THR A 367 6.24 -33.99 -7.24
N LEU A 368 6.40 -32.68 -7.23
CA LEU A 368 7.30 -31.96 -6.35
C LEU A 368 6.51 -31.09 -5.38
N GLU A 369 6.96 -31.05 -4.14
CA GLU A 369 6.37 -30.24 -3.08
C GLU A 369 7.27 -29.04 -2.79
N LEU A 370 6.79 -27.83 -3.10
CA LEU A 370 7.47 -26.57 -2.79
C LEU A 370 7.14 -26.15 -1.36
N LYS A 371 8.16 -25.84 -0.56
CA LYS A 371 8.02 -25.54 0.88
C LYS A 371 8.54 -24.14 1.22
N GLY A 372 8.11 -23.65 2.35
CA GLY A 372 8.53 -22.35 2.89
C GLY A 372 7.54 -21.22 2.60
N SER A 373 8.01 -19.98 2.68
CA SER A 373 7.16 -18.83 2.38
C SER A 373 6.75 -18.78 0.89
N ALA A 374 5.72 -18.01 0.57
CA ALA A 374 5.29 -17.82 -0.83
C ALA A 374 6.44 -17.37 -1.73
N GLU A 375 7.29 -16.47 -1.22
CA GLU A 375 8.48 -15.98 -1.92
C GLU A 375 9.51 -17.10 -2.15
N GLN A 376 9.71 -17.96 -1.15
CA GLN A 376 10.63 -19.11 -1.27
C GLN A 376 10.10 -20.16 -2.25
N GLN A 377 8.81 -20.47 -2.18
CA GLN A 377 8.16 -21.41 -3.11
C GLN A 377 8.26 -20.90 -4.55
N TYR A 378 8.04 -19.60 -4.78
CA TYR A 378 8.15 -19.02 -6.11
C TYR A 378 9.60 -19.01 -6.62
N ALA A 379 10.57 -18.67 -5.77
CA ALA A 379 12.00 -18.70 -6.15
C ALA A 379 12.45 -20.11 -6.54
N GLU A 380 12.05 -21.12 -5.77
CA GLU A 380 12.33 -22.53 -6.07
C GLU A 380 11.66 -22.98 -7.38
N TRP A 381 10.40 -22.57 -7.59
CA TRP A 381 9.69 -22.83 -8.83
C TRP A 381 10.43 -22.25 -10.06
N ARG A 382 10.87 -20.99 -9.97
CA ARG A 382 11.64 -20.35 -11.05
C ARG A 382 12.95 -21.08 -11.34
N ARG A 383 13.58 -21.67 -10.33
CA ARG A 383 14.75 -22.54 -10.51
C ARG A 383 14.38 -23.82 -11.27
N LEU A 384 13.31 -24.47 -10.86
CA LEU A 384 12.82 -25.70 -11.50
C LEU A 384 12.39 -25.46 -12.95
N LEU A 385 11.76 -24.34 -13.26
CA LEU A 385 11.42 -24.00 -14.65
C LEU A 385 12.66 -23.85 -15.55
N ARG A 386 13.75 -23.29 -15.03
CA ARG A 386 15.02 -23.21 -15.77
C ARG A 386 15.62 -24.57 -16.00
N GLU A 387 15.67 -25.40 -14.98
CA GLU A 387 16.17 -26.80 -15.09
C GLU A 387 15.34 -27.61 -16.09
N LEU A 388 14.02 -27.45 -16.07
CA LEU A 388 13.13 -28.08 -17.03
C LEU A 388 13.47 -27.67 -18.47
N TYR A 389 13.63 -26.36 -18.69
CA TYR A 389 14.00 -25.85 -20.00
C TYR A 389 15.36 -26.41 -20.49
N GLU A 390 16.38 -26.42 -19.62
CA GLU A 390 17.70 -26.99 -19.93
C GLU A 390 17.61 -28.47 -20.30
N ASN A 391 16.86 -29.25 -19.55
CA ASN A 391 16.69 -30.69 -19.79
C ASN A 391 15.93 -30.97 -21.09
N GLU A 392 14.89 -30.19 -21.39
CA GLU A 392 14.08 -30.41 -22.59
C GLU A 392 14.77 -29.93 -23.87
N THR A 393 15.63 -28.93 -23.79
CA THR A 393 16.26 -28.32 -24.98
C THR A 393 17.71 -28.70 -25.16
N GLY A 394 18.38 -29.19 -24.12
CA GLY A 394 19.84 -29.39 -24.08
C GLY A 394 20.63 -28.08 -24.13
N LEU A 395 19.96 -26.94 -24.00
CA LEU A 395 20.57 -25.59 -24.02
C LEU A 395 20.64 -25.04 -22.61
N PRO A 396 21.77 -24.42 -22.19
CA PRO A 396 21.86 -23.83 -20.87
C PRO A 396 20.91 -22.64 -20.73
N ALA A 397 20.20 -22.54 -19.62
CA ALA A 397 19.34 -21.40 -19.31
C ALA A 397 20.15 -20.13 -18.98
N THR A 398 21.39 -20.29 -18.55
CA THR A 398 22.33 -19.18 -18.30
C THR A 398 23.47 -19.19 -19.30
N ALA A 399 23.86 -17.99 -19.78
CA ALA A 399 25.11 -17.86 -20.52
C ALA A 399 26.27 -18.31 -19.61
N SER A 400 26.87 -19.46 -19.92
CA SER A 400 28.14 -19.81 -19.28
C SER A 400 29.15 -18.73 -19.65
N ALA A 401 29.64 -18.00 -18.65
CA ALA A 401 30.65 -16.95 -18.85
C ALA A 401 31.96 -17.48 -19.50
N ASP A 402 32.08 -18.81 -19.62
CA ASP A 402 33.27 -19.49 -20.17
C ASP A 402 33.21 -19.81 -21.67
N ALA A 403 32.10 -19.52 -22.36
CA ALA A 403 31.98 -19.78 -23.80
C ALA A 403 32.29 -18.56 -24.65
N ALA A 404 33.33 -17.81 -24.36
CA ALA A 404 33.91 -16.90 -25.33
C ALA A 404 34.66 -17.72 -26.39
N PRO A 405 34.28 -17.68 -27.68
CA PRO A 405 35.05 -18.39 -28.73
C PRO A 405 36.43 -17.82 -28.76
N VAL A 406 37.44 -18.66 -28.53
CA VAL A 406 38.84 -18.36 -28.77
C VAL A 406 38.98 -18.17 -30.27
N VAL A 407 38.83 -16.98 -30.77
CA VAL A 407 39.23 -16.61 -32.15
C VAL A 407 40.75 -16.67 -32.19
N LYS A 408 41.29 -17.78 -32.62
CA LYS A 408 42.67 -17.83 -33.08
C LYS A 408 42.78 -16.97 -34.30
N ARG A 409 43.42 -15.81 -34.15
CA ARG A 409 43.90 -15.06 -35.33
C ARG A 409 45.10 -15.74 -35.91
N PRO A 410 45.21 -15.77 -37.29
CA PRO A 410 46.32 -16.36 -37.99
C PRO A 410 47.61 -15.62 -37.78
#